data_d130eeae9d039f89691a6062954ebdbd
#
_entry.id   d130eeae9d039f89691a6062954ebdbd
#
_cell.length_a   1.000
_cell.length_b   1.000
_cell.length_c   1.000
_cell.angle_alpha   90.00
_cell.angle_beta   90.00
_cell.angle_gamma   90.00
#
_symmetry.space_group_name_H-M   'P 1'
#
loop_
_entity.id
_entity.type
_entity.pdbx_description
1 polymer ?
#
loop_
_entity_poly.entity_id
_entity_poly.type
_entity_poly.pdbx_seq_one_letter_code
_entity_poly.pdbx_strand_id
1 'polypeptide(L)'
;LMNERLAVGGGLSNSVMDVFKASQTQDYGDALAIEDHAVRDRLADWYCRESGLKFTSYRMITALSRGQDPGPEASISKVVVAANNNQSANFALDMQDYGGILDDDALSGFGNQFQRQFLRSPANRIEGGSDEILRNIIAERVLGMPADMRPDKNVPFAEIPQGKG
;
A
#
# COMPACT_ATOMS: atom_id res chain seq x y z
N LEU A 1 -3.57 11.26 13.18
CA LEU A 1 -3.18 10.95 11.77
C LEU A 1 -1.77 10.38 11.66
N MET A 2 -0.74 10.90 12.39
CA MET A 2 0.64 10.42 12.27
C MET A 2 0.81 9.01 12.82
N ASN A 3 0.29 8.74 14.03
CA ASN A 3 0.30 7.40 14.63
C ASN A 3 -0.51 6.40 13.81
N GLU A 4 -1.61 6.82 13.20
CA GLU A 4 -2.42 6.01 12.31
C GLU A 4 -1.66 5.63 11.03
N ARG A 5 -0.92 6.58 10.43
CA ARG A 5 -0.06 6.31 9.26
C ARG A 5 1.05 5.32 9.57
N LEU A 6 1.65 5.40 10.76
CA LEU A 6 2.63 4.43 11.21
C LEU A 6 2.02 3.04 11.39
N ALA A 7 0.80 2.96 11.94
CA ALA A 7 0.10 1.70 12.11
C ALA A 7 -0.31 1.07 10.76
N VAL A 8 -0.88 1.84 9.85
CA VAL A 8 -1.26 1.36 8.51
C VAL A 8 -0.04 1.03 7.66
N GLY A 9 1.01 1.85 7.72
CA GLY A 9 2.25 1.60 6.99
C GLY A 9 3.12 0.49 7.58
N GLY A 10 2.90 0.12 8.86
CA GLY A 10 3.61 -0.97 9.55
C GLY A 10 2.85 -2.29 9.57
N GLY A 11 1.55 -2.27 9.33
CA GLY A 11 0.70 -3.46 9.27
C GLY A 11 0.71 -4.09 7.88
N LEU A 12 1.76 -4.83 7.56
CA LEU A 12 1.79 -5.70 6.38
C LEU A 12 0.80 -6.84 6.63
N SER A 13 -0.41 -6.75 6.09
CA SER A 13 -1.41 -7.81 6.25
C SER A 13 -1.01 -9.10 5.54
N ASN A 14 -0.41 -9.03 4.37
CA ASN A 14 0.23 -10.15 3.68
C ASN A 14 1.43 -9.59 2.92
N SER A 15 2.60 -10.17 3.12
CA SER A 15 3.81 -9.76 2.43
C SER A 15 3.88 -10.39 1.04
N VAL A 16 4.75 -9.87 0.19
CA VAL A 16 5.09 -10.53 -1.08
C VAL A 16 5.51 -11.98 -0.87
N MET A 17 6.05 -12.32 0.31
CA MET A 17 6.45 -13.70 0.65
C MET A 17 5.26 -14.65 0.76
N ASP A 18 4.06 -14.18 1.09
CA ASP A 18 2.87 -15.03 1.09
C ASP A 18 2.39 -15.33 -0.34
N VAL A 19 2.46 -14.34 -1.23
CA VAL A 19 2.21 -14.56 -2.67
C VAL A 19 3.29 -15.46 -3.28
N PHE A 20 4.55 -15.30 -2.88
CA PHE A 20 5.64 -16.18 -3.29
C PHE A 20 5.40 -17.63 -2.86
N LYS A 21 5.04 -17.88 -1.60
CA LYS A 21 4.69 -19.22 -1.12
C LYS A 21 3.50 -19.81 -1.88
N ALA A 22 2.46 -19.00 -2.12
CA ALA A 22 1.32 -19.42 -2.91
C ALA A 22 1.73 -19.82 -4.32
N SER A 23 2.59 -19.07 -4.99
CA SER A 23 3.05 -19.38 -6.35
C SER A 23 3.84 -20.67 -6.46
N GLN A 24 4.43 -21.15 -5.36
CA GLN A 24 5.18 -22.43 -5.32
C GLN A 24 4.28 -23.67 -5.31
N THR A 25 2.99 -23.51 -5.01
CA THR A 25 2.05 -24.63 -4.86
C THR A 25 0.81 -24.48 -5.77
N GLN A 26 0.61 -23.30 -6.35
CA GLN A 26 -0.52 -23.00 -7.22
C GLN A 26 -0.23 -23.45 -8.65
N ASP A 27 -1.12 -24.27 -9.20
CA ASP A 27 -1.11 -24.59 -10.63
C ASP A 27 -1.47 -23.35 -11.45
N TYR A 28 -0.73 -23.11 -12.52
CA TYR A 28 -0.91 -21.98 -13.43
C TYR A 28 -0.65 -22.44 -14.87
N GLY A 29 -1.71 -22.75 -15.60
CA GLY A 29 -1.59 -23.47 -16.86
C GLY A 29 -1.07 -24.89 -16.67
N ASP A 30 -0.01 -25.25 -17.40
CA ASP A 30 0.58 -26.59 -17.36
C ASP A 30 1.72 -26.77 -16.34
N ALA A 31 2.01 -25.73 -15.54
CA ALA A 31 3.14 -25.70 -14.59
C ALA A 31 2.75 -24.98 -13.29
N LEU A 32 3.69 -24.90 -12.33
CA LEU A 32 3.47 -24.08 -11.13
C LEU A 32 3.65 -22.60 -11.48
N ALA A 33 2.89 -21.74 -10.81
CA ALA A 33 2.92 -20.30 -11.04
C ALA A 33 4.34 -19.70 -10.91
N ILE A 34 5.16 -20.21 -9.97
CA ILE A 34 6.54 -19.75 -9.80
C ILE A 34 7.45 -20.03 -11.01
N GLU A 35 7.08 -20.95 -11.90
CA GLU A 35 7.86 -21.28 -13.09
C GLU A 35 7.60 -20.27 -14.21
N ASP A 36 6.50 -19.54 -14.16
CA ASP A 36 6.20 -18.47 -15.11
C ASP A 36 7.08 -17.23 -14.90
N HIS A 37 7.66 -16.71 -16.00
CA HIS A 37 8.56 -15.56 -15.93
C HIS A 37 7.83 -14.27 -15.50
N ALA A 38 6.61 -14.05 -15.96
CA ALA A 38 5.85 -12.84 -15.59
C ALA A 38 5.44 -12.86 -14.12
N VAL A 39 5.15 -14.04 -13.56
CA VAL A 39 4.91 -14.22 -12.12
C VAL A 39 6.16 -13.83 -11.33
N ARG A 40 7.33 -14.34 -11.71
CA ARG A 40 8.60 -14.03 -11.04
C ARG A 40 8.96 -12.55 -11.13
N ASP A 41 8.75 -11.91 -12.29
CA ASP A 41 8.99 -10.48 -12.46
C ASP A 41 8.10 -9.63 -11.52
N ARG A 42 6.85 -9.99 -11.39
CA ARG A 42 5.92 -9.33 -10.45
C ARG A 42 6.36 -9.49 -8.99
N LEU A 43 6.71 -10.69 -8.60
CA LEU A 43 7.22 -10.99 -7.26
C LEU A 43 8.50 -10.21 -6.95
N ALA A 44 9.42 -10.12 -7.90
CA ALA A 44 10.66 -9.36 -7.75
C ALA A 44 10.41 -7.86 -7.60
N ASP A 45 9.51 -7.26 -8.39
CA ASP A 45 9.13 -5.85 -8.27
C ASP A 45 8.55 -5.55 -6.89
N TRP A 46 7.58 -6.35 -6.42
CA TRP A 46 7.02 -6.16 -5.08
C TRP A 46 8.02 -6.39 -3.95
N TYR A 47 8.91 -7.36 -4.09
CA TYR A 47 9.98 -7.59 -3.13
C TYR A 47 10.92 -6.37 -3.02
N CYS A 48 11.27 -5.76 -4.15
CA CYS A 48 12.07 -4.54 -4.16
C CYS A 48 11.33 -3.38 -3.46
N ARG A 49 10.03 -3.20 -3.71
CA ARG A 49 9.22 -2.18 -3.06
C ARG A 49 9.11 -2.41 -1.56
N GLU A 50 8.83 -3.63 -1.10
CA GLU A 50 8.78 -3.96 0.33
C GLU A 50 10.14 -3.77 1.01
N SER A 51 11.23 -4.11 0.34
CA SER A 51 12.58 -3.85 0.85
C SER A 51 12.84 -2.35 1.01
N GLY A 52 12.43 -1.53 0.04
CA GLY A 52 12.49 -0.07 0.14
C GLY A 52 11.68 0.48 1.32
N LEU A 53 10.48 -0.04 1.55
CA LEU A 53 9.64 0.30 2.71
C LEU A 53 10.31 -0.07 4.03
N LYS A 54 10.88 -1.26 4.11
CA LYS A 54 11.61 -1.74 5.30
C LYS A 54 12.77 -0.80 5.64
N PHE A 55 13.58 -0.41 4.66
CA PHE A 55 14.70 0.51 4.91
C PHE A 55 14.23 1.93 5.23
N THR A 56 13.13 2.39 4.63
CA THR A 56 12.50 3.66 5.01
C THR A 56 12.02 3.64 6.46
N SER A 57 11.39 2.54 6.89
CA SER A 57 10.98 2.35 8.28
C SER A 57 12.17 2.35 9.25
N TYR A 58 13.28 1.72 8.88
CA TYR A 58 14.50 1.75 9.71
C TYR A 58 15.06 3.15 9.87
N ARG A 59 15.02 3.99 8.83
CA ARG A 59 15.41 5.40 8.92
C ARG A 59 14.53 6.16 9.90
N MET A 60 13.21 5.96 9.84
CA MET A 60 12.25 6.59 10.76
C MET A 60 12.49 6.16 12.22
N ILE A 61 12.67 4.85 12.47
CA ILE A 61 12.99 4.32 13.80
C ILE A 61 14.29 4.90 14.31
N THR A 62 15.32 5.01 13.48
CA THR A 62 16.60 5.62 13.84
C THR A 62 16.44 7.11 14.21
N ALA A 63 15.62 7.87 13.49
CA ALA A 63 15.34 9.25 13.83
C ALA A 63 14.64 9.36 15.19
N LEU A 64 13.60 8.54 15.42
CA LEU A 64 12.90 8.46 16.70
C LEU A 64 13.84 8.10 17.87
N SER A 65 14.73 7.13 17.68
CA SER A 65 15.69 6.72 18.72
C SER A 65 16.69 7.83 19.10
N ARG A 66 16.85 8.82 18.23
CA ARG A 66 17.68 10.02 18.46
C ARG A 66 16.87 11.21 19.00
N GLY A 67 15.61 11.00 19.37
CA GLY A 67 14.71 12.06 19.86
C GLY A 67 14.27 13.04 18.78
N GLN A 68 14.39 12.68 17.50
CA GLN A 68 13.91 13.47 16.37
C GLN A 68 12.47 13.08 16.04
N ASP A 69 11.66 14.04 15.61
CA ASP A 69 10.33 13.73 15.09
C ASP A 69 10.43 12.94 13.77
N PRO A 70 9.58 11.92 13.57
CA PRO A 70 9.51 11.26 12.27
C PRO A 70 9.09 12.26 11.21
N GLY A 71 9.85 12.29 10.12
CA GLY A 71 9.60 13.17 9.01
C GLY A 71 8.35 12.80 8.19
N PRO A 72 8.04 13.55 7.13
CA PRO A 72 6.91 13.29 6.24
C PRO A 72 7.05 11.99 5.43
N GLU A 73 8.19 11.29 5.53
CA GLU A 73 8.51 10.04 4.82
C GLU A 73 7.54 8.90 5.18
N ALA A 74 6.89 8.96 6.34
CA ALA A 74 5.80 8.03 6.70
C ALA A 74 4.65 8.04 5.66
N SER A 75 4.45 9.17 4.97
CA SER A 75 3.47 9.27 3.87
C SER A 75 3.86 8.41 2.67
N ILE A 76 5.16 8.26 2.37
CA ILE A 76 5.67 7.40 1.30
C ILE A 76 5.31 5.95 1.60
N SER A 77 5.62 5.50 2.81
CA SER A 77 5.34 4.12 3.22
C SER A 77 3.86 3.78 3.05
N LYS A 78 2.96 4.64 3.51
CA LYS A 78 1.51 4.39 3.42
C LYS A 78 1.01 4.31 1.98
N VAL A 79 1.43 5.21 1.09
CA VAL A 79 1.03 5.21 -0.33
C VAL A 79 1.48 3.92 -1.02
N VAL A 80 2.73 3.49 -0.78
CA VAL A 80 3.29 2.30 -1.42
C VAL A 80 2.65 1.02 -0.87
N VAL A 81 2.51 0.90 0.46
CA VAL A 81 1.89 -0.29 1.09
C VAL A 81 0.45 -0.47 0.60
N ALA A 82 -0.36 0.59 0.60
CA ALA A 82 -1.76 0.50 0.19
C ALA A 82 -1.92 0.03 -1.27
N ALA A 83 -1.07 0.54 -2.16
CA ALA A 83 -1.06 0.12 -3.56
C ALA A 83 -0.57 -1.33 -3.73
N ASN A 84 0.52 -1.71 -3.05
CA ASN A 84 1.05 -3.07 -3.11
C ASN A 84 0.06 -4.10 -2.59
N ASN A 85 -0.62 -3.83 -1.46
CA ASN A 85 -1.62 -4.73 -0.88
C ASN A 85 -2.75 -5.04 -1.86
N ASN A 86 -3.24 -4.03 -2.56
CA ASN A 86 -4.29 -4.22 -3.57
C ASN A 86 -3.78 -5.04 -4.76
N GLN A 87 -2.62 -4.64 -5.32
CA GLN A 87 -2.06 -5.28 -6.51
C GLN A 87 -1.65 -6.74 -6.26
N SER A 88 -1.00 -7.01 -5.12
CA SER A 88 -0.55 -8.37 -4.77
C SER A 88 -1.72 -9.30 -4.45
N ALA A 89 -2.75 -8.79 -3.77
CA ALA A 89 -3.95 -9.56 -3.50
C ALA A 89 -4.69 -9.89 -4.79
N ASN A 90 -4.92 -8.90 -5.67
CA ASN A 90 -5.59 -9.13 -6.96
C ASN A 90 -4.83 -10.17 -7.79
N PHE A 91 -3.52 -10.05 -7.87
CA PHE A 91 -2.68 -11.01 -8.59
C PHE A 91 -2.76 -12.42 -8.00
N ALA A 92 -2.78 -12.55 -6.67
CA ALA A 92 -2.93 -13.84 -6.01
C ALA A 92 -4.32 -14.47 -6.24
N LEU A 93 -5.37 -13.65 -6.40
CA LEU A 93 -6.70 -14.12 -6.81
C LEU A 93 -6.70 -14.59 -8.25
N ASP A 94 -6.08 -13.83 -9.16
CA ASP A 94 -5.97 -14.20 -10.58
C ASP A 94 -5.20 -15.53 -10.75
N MET A 95 -4.16 -15.78 -9.96
CA MET A 95 -3.44 -17.06 -9.97
C MET A 95 -4.31 -18.25 -9.55
N GLN A 96 -5.32 -18.03 -8.73
CA GLN A 96 -6.23 -19.08 -8.23
C GLN A 96 -7.38 -19.37 -9.20
N ASP A 97 -7.45 -18.68 -10.34
CA ASP A 97 -8.53 -18.80 -11.32
C ASP A 97 -9.93 -18.73 -10.64
N TYR A 98 -10.82 -19.68 -10.89
CA TYR A 98 -12.14 -19.71 -10.24
C TYR A 98 -12.09 -19.84 -8.72
N GLY A 99 -11.01 -20.40 -8.16
CA GLY A 99 -10.80 -20.44 -6.71
C GLY A 99 -10.65 -19.05 -6.09
N GLY A 100 -10.15 -18.08 -6.85
CA GLY A 100 -9.96 -16.70 -6.39
C GLY A 100 -11.25 -15.95 -6.06
N ILE A 101 -12.40 -16.35 -6.62
CA ILE A 101 -13.70 -15.73 -6.33
C ILE A 101 -14.43 -16.32 -5.14
N LEU A 102 -13.92 -17.42 -4.57
CA LEU A 102 -14.55 -18.07 -3.43
C LEU A 102 -14.20 -17.33 -2.13
N ASP A 103 -15.24 -16.89 -1.42
CA ASP A 103 -15.09 -16.29 -0.08
C ASP A 103 -15.47 -17.32 1.00
N ASP A 104 -14.65 -18.36 1.13
CA ASP A 104 -14.85 -19.46 2.06
C ASP A 104 -13.49 -20.00 2.54
N ASP A 105 -13.28 -20.07 3.85
CA ASP A 105 -11.99 -20.45 4.45
C ASP A 105 -11.60 -21.92 4.14
N ALA A 106 -12.55 -22.80 3.86
CA ALA A 106 -12.32 -24.21 3.60
C ALA A 106 -12.14 -24.53 2.11
N LEU A 107 -12.84 -23.78 1.25
CA LEU A 107 -12.89 -24.03 -0.19
C LEU A 107 -11.92 -23.15 -0.99
N SER A 108 -11.66 -21.93 -0.52
CA SER A 108 -10.68 -21.04 -1.16
C SER A 108 -9.25 -21.51 -0.85
N GLY A 109 -8.37 -21.39 -1.83
CA GLY A 109 -6.94 -21.58 -1.62
C GLY A 109 -6.40 -20.64 -0.54
N PHE A 110 -5.42 -21.07 0.20
CA PHE A 110 -4.69 -20.25 1.19
C PHE A 110 -5.56 -19.66 2.32
N GLY A 111 -6.67 -20.32 2.67
CA GLY A 111 -7.52 -19.93 3.80
C GLY A 111 -8.15 -18.54 3.63
N ASN A 112 -8.56 -18.20 2.41
CA ASN A 112 -9.26 -16.95 2.10
C ASN A 112 -8.47 -15.67 2.43
N GLN A 113 -7.16 -15.76 2.63
CA GLN A 113 -6.35 -14.60 3.04
C GLN A 113 -6.27 -13.51 1.96
N PHE A 114 -6.16 -13.90 0.67
CA PHE A 114 -6.03 -12.95 -0.44
C PHE A 114 -7.36 -12.28 -0.78
N GLN A 115 -8.48 -12.99 -0.65
CA GLN A 115 -9.83 -12.43 -0.79
C GLN A 115 -10.08 -11.34 0.26
N ARG A 116 -9.78 -11.62 1.53
CA ARG A 116 -9.89 -10.63 2.63
C ARG A 116 -8.98 -9.43 2.40
N GLN A 117 -7.74 -9.66 1.96
CA GLN A 117 -6.82 -8.57 1.65
C GLN A 117 -7.33 -7.71 0.50
N PHE A 118 -7.81 -8.32 -0.57
CA PHE A 118 -8.37 -7.61 -1.72
C PHE A 118 -9.55 -6.73 -1.32
N LEU A 119 -10.52 -7.28 -0.60
CA LEU A 119 -11.69 -6.55 -0.12
C LEU A 119 -11.34 -5.43 0.86
N ARG A 120 -10.29 -5.60 1.69
CA ARG A 120 -9.83 -4.59 2.64
C ARG A 120 -9.00 -3.48 2.01
N SER A 121 -8.26 -3.78 0.96
CA SER A 121 -7.23 -2.90 0.40
C SER A 121 -7.71 -1.53 -0.11
N PRO A 122 -8.95 -1.36 -0.66
CA PRO A 122 -9.44 -0.03 -1.03
C PRO A 122 -9.54 0.93 0.16
N ALA A 123 -9.93 0.43 1.35
CA ALA A 123 -9.99 1.25 2.55
C ALA A 123 -8.60 1.73 2.99
N ASN A 124 -7.55 0.91 2.79
CA ASN A 124 -6.16 1.30 3.09
C ASN A 124 -5.71 2.51 2.27
N ARG A 125 -6.32 2.79 1.13
CA ARG A 125 -5.99 3.96 0.29
C ARG A 125 -6.65 5.26 0.77
N ILE A 126 -7.63 5.16 1.68
CA ILE A 126 -8.43 6.28 2.19
C ILE A 126 -8.07 6.59 3.65
N GLU A 127 -8.00 5.58 4.50
CA GLU A 127 -7.69 5.73 5.93
C GLU A 127 -6.30 6.34 6.16
N GLY A 128 -6.14 7.09 7.24
CA GLY A 128 -4.87 7.80 7.54
C GLY A 128 -4.53 8.93 6.55
N GLY A 129 -5.43 9.25 5.65
CA GLY A 129 -5.31 10.22 4.56
C GLY A 129 -5.31 9.54 3.19
N SER A 130 -6.07 10.11 2.25
CA SER A 130 -6.14 9.56 0.90
C SER A 130 -4.79 9.62 0.18
N ASP A 131 -4.61 8.79 -0.84
CA ASP A 131 -3.39 8.76 -1.65
C ASP A 131 -3.04 10.14 -2.21
N GLU A 132 -4.03 10.95 -2.61
CA GLU A 132 -3.87 12.28 -3.16
C GLU A 132 -3.31 13.25 -2.10
N ILE A 133 -3.89 13.24 -0.90
CA ILE A 133 -3.41 14.07 0.22
C ILE A 133 -1.97 13.69 0.60
N LEU A 134 -1.66 12.39 0.60
CA LEU A 134 -0.31 11.93 0.94
C LEU A 134 0.70 12.31 -0.15
N ARG A 135 0.32 12.24 -1.43
CA ARG A 135 1.17 12.70 -2.53
C ARG A 135 1.45 14.20 -2.46
N ASN A 136 0.45 15.02 -2.08
CA ASN A 136 0.68 16.45 -1.84
C ASN A 136 1.66 16.67 -0.68
N ILE A 137 1.53 15.91 0.42
CA ILE A 137 2.48 15.98 1.53
C ILE A 137 3.91 15.59 1.09
N ILE A 138 4.03 14.55 0.26
CA ILE A 138 5.33 14.13 -0.28
C ILE A 138 5.91 15.22 -1.18
N ALA A 139 5.11 15.76 -2.09
CA ALA A 139 5.55 16.82 -2.99
C ALA A 139 6.03 18.06 -2.23
N GLU A 140 5.20 18.57 -1.31
CA GLU A 140 5.49 19.81 -0.58
C GLU A 140 6.61 19.65 0.46
N ARG A 141 6.60 18.54 1.23
CA ARG A 141 7.44 18.41 2.44
C ARG A 141 8.65 17.50 2.28
N VAL A 142 8.62 16.55 1.34
CA VAL A 142 9.78 15.67 1.07
C VAL A 142 10.58 16.21 -0.11
N LEU A 143 9.88 16.59 -1.19
CA LEU A 143 10.53 17.06 -2.42
C LEU A 143 10.74 18.59 -2.45
N GLY A 144 10.15 19.34 -1.51
CA GLY A 144 10.28 20.80 -1.46
C GLY A 144 9.58 21.53 -2.62
N MET A 145 8.58 20.90 -3.23
CA MET A 145 7.81 21.53 -4.31
C MET A 145 6.91 22.66 -3.76
N PRO A 146 6.58 23.67 -4.56
CA PRO A 146 5.64 24.71 -4.16
C PRO A 146 4.30 24.11 -3.76
N ALA A 147 3.72 24.61 -2.65
CA ALA A 147 2.36 24.24 -2.27
C ALA A 147 1.33 24.81 -3.24
N ASP A 148 0.22 24.08 -3.40
CA ASP A 148 -0.91 24.57 -4.17
C ASP A 148 -1.43 25.92 -3.62
N MET A 149 -1.93 26.76 -4.50
CA MET A 149 -2.63 27.98 -4.10
C MET A 149 -3.88 27.61 -3.29
N ARG A 150 -3.91 28.04 -2.05
CA ARG A 150 -5.02 27.78 -1.11
C ARG A 150 -5.65 29.10 -0.71
N PRO A 151 -6.58 29.64 -1.52
CA PRO A 151 -7.25 30.92 -1.22
C PRO A 151 -8.11 30.86 0.03
N ASP A 152 -8.48 29.66 0.47
CA ASP A 152 -9.23 29.33 1.66
C ASP A 152 -8.38 29.23 2.95
N LYS A 153 -7.05 29.22 2.81
CA LYS A 153 -6.17 29.08 3.96
C LYS A 153 -6.20 30.34 4.84
N ASN A 154 -6.61 30.18 6.08
CA ASN A 154 -6.75 31.27 7.08
C ASN A 154 -7.91 32.23 6.82
N VAL A 155 -8.87 31.86 5.97
CA VAL A 155 -10.09 32.62 5.72
C VAL A 155 -11.27 31.87 6.39
N PRO A 156 -12.15 32.56 7.14
CA PRO A 156 -13.38 31.97 7.65
C PRO A 156 -14.22 31.35 6.52
N PHE A 157 -14.86 30.23 6.76
CA PHE A 157 -15.63 29.51 5.74
C PHE A 157 -16.63 30.39 4.97
N ALA A 158 -17.29 31.34 5.68
CA ALA A 158 -18.24 32.27 5.08
C ALA A 158 -17.62 33.30 4.09
N GLU A 159 -16.30 33.49 4.15
CA GLU A 159 -15.55 34.47 3.36
C GLU A 159 -14.74 33.80 2.23
N ILE A 160 -14.79 32.47 2.13
CA ILE A 160 -14.08 31.76 1.08
C ILE A 160 -14.67 32.16 -0.29
N PRO A 161 -13.82 32.58 -1.26
CA PRO A 161 -14.28 32.91 -2.60
C PRO A 161 -15.00 31.72 -3.22
N GLN A 162 -16.28 31.87 -3.49
CA GLN A 162 -17.01 30.89 -4.29
C GLN A 162 -16.61 31.11 -5.74
N GLY A 163 -16.01 30.07 -6.37
CA GLY A 163 -15.66 30.14 -7.78
C GLY A 163 -16.87 30.60 -8.59
N LYS A 164 -16.66 31.59 -9.44
CA LYS A 164 -17.68 31.93 -10.44
C LYS A 164 -17.79 30.73 -11.36
N GLY A 165 -18.96 30.06 -11.33
CA GLY A 165 -19.33 29.04 -12.30
C GLY A 165 -19.41 29.60 -13.72
#